data_0f5050e1f80d4c84d615db061929786d
#
_entry.id   0f5050e1f80d4c84d615db061929786d
#
_cell.length_a   1.000
_cell.length_b   1.000
_cell.length_c   1.000
_cell.angle_alpha   90.00
_cell.angle_beta   90.00
_cell.angle_gamma   90.00
#
_symmetry.space_group_name_H-M   'P 1'
#
loop_
_entity.id
_entity.type
_entity.pdbx_description
1 polymer ?
#
loop_
_entity_poly.entity_id
_entity_poly.type
_entity_poly.pdbx_seq_one_letter_code
_entity_poly.pdbx_strand_id
1 'polypeptide(L)'
;MEKRLFTSECVTNGHPDKVADSISDAILDACLAQDPGSRVACETMVTTDFCIICGEITTKAVVDYEAVAREAIRKIGYVYPGDGFDADSVQVQCRIHTQSADIALGTNDAVGGAGDQGMMFGGACTQTPELMPLPVALSRALSNRLTECVHSTDLLRPDGKTQVSVEYDENGKPVGIDTVVVSIMHSAEFEIEELRRYIREGVIAPVLKKYGFDIADVANIHINPTGNFVIGGPNGDTGLTGRKIIVDTYGGYFSHGGGAFSGKDPTKVDRSAAYMARYMAKNLVAAGLAEEVQVQLAYAIGVAQPVSLRVESYGTGKISDEKMTELLRKTCDMTPAGIIRKLDLRRPIYAPTAACGHFGVEDRPWEQTDLAATLKELAGI
;
A
#
# COMPACT_ATOMS: atom_id res chain seq x y z
N MET A 1 5.70 34.31 -8.02
CA MET A 1 4.60 33.65 -7.28
C MET A 1 5.20 32.54 -6.46
N GLU A 2 4.71 32.30 -5.25
CA GLU A 2 5.13 31.16 -4.45
C GLU A 2 4.65 29.87 -5.10
N LYS A 3 5.54 28.86 -5.21
CA LYS A 3 5.21 27.56 -5.80
C LYS A 3 4.22 26.81 -4.92
N ARG A 4 3.18 26.24 -5.50
CA ARG A 4 2.28 25.33 -4.79
C ARG A 4 2.85 23.90 -4.93
N LEU A 5 3.46 23.41 -3.87
CA LEU A 5 4.08 22.10 -3.85
C LEU A 5 3.23 21.10 -3.04
N PHE A 6 3.11 19.88 -3.56
CA PHE A 6 2.68 18.74 -2.79
C PHE A 6 3.76 17.65 -2.84
N THR A 7 4.08 17.10 -1.69
CA THR A 7 5.14 16.09 -1.53
C THR A 7 4.55 14.77 -1.05
N SER A 8 4.97 13.68 -1.69
CA SER A 8 4.68 12.33 -1.23
C SER A 8 5.95 11.50 -1.17
N GLU A 9 5.97 10.52 -0.27
CA GLU A 9 7.08 9.60 -0.11
C GLU A 9 6.63 8.14 -0.27
N CYS A 10 7.59 7.28 -0.59
CA CYS A 10 7.47 5.84 -0.55
C CYS A 10 8.73 5.23 0.04
N VAL A 11 8.63 4.00 0.51
CA VAL A 11 9.77 3.20 0.97
C VAL A 11 9.84 1.91 0.18
N THR A 12 11.04 1.33 0.04
CA THR A 12 11.23 0.02 -0.58
C THR A 12 10.64 -1.10 0.28
N ASN A 13 10.49 -2.28 -0.30
CA ASN A 13 10.07 -3.48 0.44
C ASN A 13 11.06 -3.88 1.53
N GLY A 14 12.32 -3.42 1.46
CA GLY A 14 13.35 -3.67 2.46
C GLY A 14 13.36 -2.69 3.64
N HIS A 15 12.53 -1.64 3.63
CA HIS A 15 12.35 -0.81 4.82
C HIS A 15 11.83 -1.66 5.99
N PRO A 16 12.34 -1.49 7.23
CA PRO A 16 12.00 -2.36 8.37
C PRO A 16 10.49 -2.60 8.57
N ASP A 17 9.68 -1.54 8.52
CA ASP A 17 8.23 -1.67 8.64
C ASP A 17 7.62 -2.47 7.48
N LYS A 18 8.16 -2.35 6.25
CA LYS A 18 7.69 -3.11 5.09
C LYS A 18 8.17 -4.56 5.09
N VAL A 19 9.32 -4.86 5.70
CA VAL A 19 9.74 -6.23 5.99
C VAL A 19 8.70 -6.89 6.92
N ALA A 20 8.29 -6.20 7.99
CA ALA A 20 7.27 -6.69 8.90
C ALA A 20 5.91 -6.90 8.21
N ASP A 21 5.47 -5.94 7.39
CA ASP A 21 4.25 -6.05 6.58
C ASP A 21 4.32 -7.25 5.62
N SER A 22 5.45 -7.44 4.95
CA SER A 22 5.66 -8.52 3.98
C SER A 22 5.61 -9.91 4.64
N ILE A 23 6.18 -10.05 5.83
CA ILE A 23 6.11 -11.30 6.61
C ILE A 23 4.66 -11.58 7.02
N SER A 24 3.96 -10.58 7.56
CA SER A 24 2.59 -10.73 8.02
C SER A 24 1.63 -11.10 6.88
N ASP A 25 1.77 -10.48 5.69
CA ASP A 25 0.95 -10.81 4.53
C ASP A 25 1.35 -12.14 3.86
N ALA A 26 2.62 -12.55 3.92
CA ALA A 26 3.04 -13.87 3.47
C ALA A 26 2.42 -14.98 4.33
N ILE A 27 2.32 -14.77 5.64
CA ILE A 27 1.64 -15.71 6.55
C ILE A 27 0.13 -15.76 6.26
N LEU A 28 -0.51 -14.61 6.04
CA LEU A 28 -1.91 -14.57 5.62
C LEU A 28 -2.14 -15.38 4.34
N ASP A 29 -1.32 -15.17 3.31
CA ASP A 29 -1.44 -15.88 2.04
C ASP A 29 -1.19 -17.39 2.21
N ALA A 30 -0.24 -17.80 3.05
CA ALA A 30 0.02 -19.21 3.34
C ALA A 30 -1.17 -19.89 4.03
N CYS A 31 -1.90 -19.17 4.89
CA CYS A 31 -3.13 -19.64 5.50
C CYS A 31 -4.27 -19.76 4.48
N LEU A 32 -4.53 -18.69 3.71
CA LEU A 32 -5.62 -18.63 2.73
C LEU A 32 -5.46 -19.64 1.58
N ALA A 33 -4.22 -19.93 1.19
CA ALA A 33 -3.93 -20.92 0.15
C ALA A 33 -4.43 -22.34 0.50
N GLN A 34 -4.46 -22.70 1.79
CA GLN A 34 -4.91 -24.00 2.28
C GLN A 34 -6.32 -23.96 2.85
N ASP A 35 -6.72 -22.83 3.46
CA ASP A 35 -8.04 -22.61 4.04
C ASP A 35 -8.54 -21.19 3.74
N PRO A 36 -9.34 -20.99 2.68
CA PRO A 36 -9.92 -19.68 2.34
C PRO A 36 -10.82 -19.08 3.44
N GLY A 37 -11.22 -19.89 4.42
CA GLY A 37 -11.97 -19.47 5.60
C GLY A 37 -11.11 -18.97 6.77
N SER A 38 -9.79 -18.94 6.63
CA SER A 38 -8.86 -18.53 7.70
C SER A 38 -9.18 -17.12 8.22
N ARG A 39 -9.10 -16.98 9.54
CA ARG A 39 -9.18 -15.71 10.27
C ARG A 39 -7.78 -15.38 10.75
N VAL A 40 -7.23 -14.29 10.27
CA VAL A 40 -5.83 -13.91 10.52
C VAL A 40 -5.77 -12.46 10.98
N ALA A 41 -5.12 -12.26 12.10
CA ALA A 41 -4.64 -11.00 12.61
C ALA A 41 -3.19 -11.23 13.02
N CYS A 42 -2.26 -11.08 12.07
CA CYS A 42 -0.85 -11.38 12.22
C CYS A 42 -0.04 -10.10 12.24
N GLU A 43 0.75 -9.91 13.27
CA GLU A 43 1.65 -8.79 13.43
C GLU A 43 3.08 -9.28 13.58
N THR A 44 4.02 -8.52 13.02
CA THR A 44 5.45 -8.83 13.02
C THR A 44 6.22 -7.63 13.52
N MET A 45 7.23 -7.86 14.34
CA MET A 45 8.26 -6.89 14.66
C MET A 45 9.62 -7.46 14.23
N VAL A 46 10.43 -6.62 13.59
CA VAL A 46 11.80 -6.96 13.19
C VAL A 46 12.78 -5.92 13.75
N THR A 47 13.94 -6.38 14.16
CA THR A 47 15.06 -5.56 14.64
C THR A 47 16.37 -6.29 14.38
N THR A 48 17.50 -5.79 14.84
CA THR A 48 18.81 -6.44 14.68
C THR A 48 18.75 -7.91 15.06
N ASP A 49 19.05 -8.80 14.12
CA ASP A 49 19.13 -10.25 14.27
C ASP A 49 17.90 -10.92 14.93
N PHE A 50 16.73 -10.25 14.88
CA PHE A 50 15.53 -10.75 15.56
C PHE A 50 14.23 -10.43 14.80
N CYS A 51 13.33 -11.42 14.77
CA CYS A 51 11.98 -11.33 14.25
C CYS A 51 11.00 -12.00 15.21
N ILE A 52 9.97 -11.30 15.65
CA ILE A 52 8.84 -11.88 16.38
C ILE A 52 7.58 -11.79 15.56
N ILE A 53 6.86 -12.90 15.46
CA ILE A 53 5.56 -13.04 14.80
C ILE A 53 4.54 -13.32 15.90
N CYS A 54 3.52 -12.51 16.01
CA CYS A 54 2.49 -12.63 17.04
C CYS A 54 1.10 -12.31 16.49
N GLY A 55 0.07 -12.66 17.26
CA GLY A 55 -1.32 -12.37 16.91
C GLY A 55 -2.24 -13.59 17.03
N GLU A 56 -3.42 -13.45 16.42
CA GLU A 56 -4.49 -14.44 16.49
C GLU A 56 -4.77 -15.02 15.12
N ILE A 57 -4.61 -16.34 14.99
CA ILE A 57 -4.88 -17.09 13.76
C ILE A 57 -5.80 -18.26 14.06
N THR A 58 -6.96 -18.30 13.40
CA THR A 58 -7.88 -19.43 13.41
C THR A 58 -7.97 -19.99 12.00
N THR A 59 -7.40 -21.17 11.77
CA THR A 59 -7.29 -21.79 10.45
C THR A 59 -7.24 -23.32 10.57
N LYS A 60 -7.60 -24.00 9.48
CA LYS A 60 -7.36 -25.41 9.26
C LYS A 60 -6.04 -25.69 8.53
N ALA A 61 -5.40 -24.64 8.04
CA ALA A 61 -4.11 -24.73 7.38
C ALA A 61 -3.01 -25.17 8.34
N VAL A 62 -2.04 -25.92 7.82
CA VAL A 62 -0.82 -26.26 8.54
C VAL A 62 0.32 -25.44 7.96
N VAL A 63 0.73 -24.39 8.65
CA VAL A 63 1.71 -23.41 8.19
C VAL A 63 2.92 -23.39 9.12
N ASP A 64 4.09 -23.55 8.55
CA ASP A 64 5.36 -23.27 9.22
C ASP A 64 5.66 -21.76 9.11
N TYR A 65 5.25 -21.01 10.13
CA TYR A 65 5.38 -19.56 10.17
C TYR A 65 6.83 -19.08 10.08
N GLU A 66 7.77 -19.81 10.68
CA GLU A 66 9.19 -19.48 10.61
C GLU A 66 9.71 -19.63 9.17
N ALA A 67 9.41 -20.74 8.51
CA ALA A 67 9.82 -20.96 7.12
C ALA A 67 9.23 -19.90 6.17
N VAL A 68 7.96 -19.52 6.37
CA VAL A 68 7.31 -18.47 5.58
C VAL A 68 8.00 -17.11 5.80
N ALA A 69 8.33 -16.77 7.04
CA ALA A 69 9.02 -15.52 7.37
C ALA A 69 10.42 -15.45 6.74
N ARG A 70 11.21 -16.54 6.86
CA ARG A 70 12.55 -16.63 6.24
C ARG A 70 12.49 -16.46 4.73
N GLU A 71 11.52 -17.10 4.09
CA GLU A 71 11.32 -16.96 2.65
C GLU A 71 10.92 -15.56 2.23
N ALA A 72 10.07 -14.87 3.00
CA ALA A 72 9.72 -13.47 2.76
C ALA A 72 10.95 -12.56 2.89
N ILE A 73 11.76 -12.73 3.94
CA ILE A 73 13.00 -11.98 4.16
C ILE A 73 13.98 -12.20 2.99
N ARG A 74 14.12 -13.46 2.53
CA ARG A 74 15.00 -13.81 1.39
C ARG A 74 14.55 -13.16 0.09
N LYS A 75 13.24 -13.17 -0.20
CA LYS A 75 12.66 -12.51 -1.38
C LYS A 75 12.84 -11.00 -1.40
N ILE A 76 12.88 -10.35 -0.25
CA ILE A 76 13.16 -8.92 -0.12
C ILE A 76 14.62 -8.62 -0.51
N GLY A 77 15.54 -9.56 -0.29
CA GLY A 77 16.95 -9.42 -0.60
C GLY A 77 17.88 -9.33 0.62
N TYR A 78 17.39 -9.63 1.82
CA TYR A 78 18.21 -9.77 3.02
C TYR A 78 18.86 -11.17 3.05
N VAL A 79 19.96 -11.28 2.32
CA VAL A 79 20.69 -12.55 2.07
C VAL A 79 22.19 -12.46 2.32
N TYR A 80 22.65 -11.32 2.85
CA TYR A 80 24.09 -11.09 3.08
C TYR A 80 24.44 -11.33 4.55
N PRO A 81 25.21 -12.39 4.86
CA PRO A 81 25.67 -12.63 6.21
C PRO A 81 26.52 -11.46 6.72
N GLY A 82 26.24 -11.01 7.94
CA GLY A 82 26.96 -9.92 8.57
C GLY A 82 26.31 -8.53 8.44
N ASP A 83 25.25 -8.38 7.64
CA ASP A 83 24.48 -7.12 7.57
C ASP A 83 23.59 -6.91 8.81
N GLY A 84 23.63 -7.84 9.81
CA GLY A 84 22.89 -7.76 11.07
C GLY A 84 21.43 -8.13 10.98
N PHE A 85 20.96 -8.54 9.78
CA PHE A 85 19.64 -9.13 9.54
C PHE A 85 19.68 -9.86 8.22
N ASP A 86 19.54 -11.19 8.23
CA ASP A 86 19.45 -12.00 7.01
C ASP A 86 18.55 -13.22 7.21
N ALA A 87 18.05 -13.77 6.09
CA ALA A 87 17.04 -14.81 6.08
C ALA A 87 17.47 -16.11 6.77
N ASP A 88 18.76 -16.44 6.78
CA ASP A 88 19.26 -17.71 7.27
C ASP A 88 19.64 -17.66 8.76
N SER A 89 20.16 -16.53 9.23
CA SER A 89 20.68 -16.38 10.60
C SER A 89 19.72 -15.71 11.58
N VAL A 90 18.76 -14.88 11.10
CA VAL A 90 17.83 -14.14 11.98
C VAL A 90 17.09 -15.06 12.96
N GLN A 91 17.03 -14.67 14.23
CA GLN A 91 16.29 -15.41 15.26
C GLN A 91 14.80 -15.15 15.10
N VAL A 92 14.02 -16.20 14.76
CA VAL A 92 12.57 -16.08 14.61
C VAL A 92 11.85 -16.65 15.83
N GLN A 93 10.95 -15.84 16.41
CA GLN A 93 10.08 -16.26 17.50
C GLN A 93 8.62 -16.14 17.12
N CYS A 94 7.82 -17.19 17.36
CA CYS A 94 6.39 -17.19 17.09
C CYS A 94 5.58 -17.18 18.38
N ARG A 95 4.57 -16.31 18.48
CA ARG A 95 3.59 -16.18 19.57
C ARG A 95 2.19 -16.04 18.98
N ILE A 96 1.72 -17.10 18.34
CA ILE A 96 0.41 -17.17 17.70
C ILE A 96 -0.57 -17.88 18.61
N HIS A 97 -1.76 -17.29 18.76
CA HIS A 97 -2.88 -17.83 19.54
C HIS A 97 -4.11 -18.01 18.64
N THR A 98 -5.06 -18.84 19.07
CA THR A 98 -6.37 -18.93 18.42
C THR A 98 -7.24 -17.75 18.89
N GLN A 99 -8.02 -17.14 18.00
CA GLN A 99 -8.92 -16.03 18.32
C GLN A 99 -9.93 -16.43 19.44
N SER A 100 -10.24 -15.48 20.33
CA SER A 100 -11.21 -15.73 21.39
C SER A 100 -12.62 -15.97 20.85
N ALA A 101 -13.39 -16.86 21.51
CA ALA A 101 -14.75 -17.20 21.11
C ALA A 101 -15.72 -16.00 21.19
N ASP A 102 -15.47 -15.05 22.09
CA ASP A 102 -16.33 -13.87 22.29
C ASP A 102 -16.29 -12.91 21.09
N ILE A 103 -15.13 -12.72 20.46
CA ILE A 103 -14.98 -11.91 19.27
C ILE A 103 -15.65 -12.59 18.05
N ALA A 104 -15.65 -13.93 18.01
CA ALA A 104 -16.26 -14.68 16.92
C ALA A 104 -17.80 -14.59 16.89
N LEU A 105 -18.48 -14.29 18.00
CA LEU A 105 -19.94 -14.28 18.10
C LEU A 105 -20.61 -13.17 17.26
N GLY A 106 -19.98 -12.01 17.11
CA GLY A 106 -20.54 -10.88 16.34
C GLY A 106 -20.08 -10.81 14.87
N THR A 107 -19.10 -11.63 14.49
CA THR A 107 -18.36 -11.49 13.22
C THR A 107 -18.30 -12.77 12.39
N ASN A 108 -19.04 -13.81 12.79
CA ASN A 108 -19.13 -15.05 12.00
C ASN A 108 -19.92 -14.84 10.71
N ASP A 109 -19.68 -15.70 9.71
CA ASP A 109 -20.31 -15.60 8.39
C ASP A 109 -21.87 -15.66 8.44
N ALA A 110 -22.46 -16.16 9.53
CA ALA A 110 -23.90 -16.23 9.72
C ALA A 110 -24.52 -14.89 10.19
N VAL A 111 -23.77 -14.08 10.93
CA VAL A 111 -24.20 -12.74 11.39
C VAL A 111 -23.82 -11.66 10.37
N GLY A 112 -22.68 -11.82 9.68
CA GLY A 112 -22.23 -10.96 8.60
C GLY A 112 -21.92 -9.51 8.98
N GLY A 113 -21.82 -9.22 10.28
CA GLY A 113 -21.51 -7.88 10.78
C GLY A 113 -20.05 -7.49 10.63
N ALA A 114 -19.75 -6.19 10.63
CA ALA A 114 -18.39 -5.70 10.64
C ALA A 114 -17.66 -6.14 11.91
N GLY A 115 -16.42 -6.60 11.76
CA GLY A 115 -15.59 -7.09 12.87
C GLY A 115 -15.09 -6.02 13.80
N ASP A 116 -15.17 -4.76 13.37
CA ASP A 116 -14.76 -3.59 14.16
C ASP A 116 -15.53 -2.35 13.71
N GLN A 117 -15.47 -1.30 14.52
CA GLN A 117 -15.81 0.05 14.09
C GLN A 117 -14.64 0.69 13.36
N GLY A 118 -14.91 1.66 12.48
CA GLY A 118 -13.84 2.40 11.83
C GLY A 118 -14.31 3.24 10.65
N MET A 119 -13.38 4.05 10.14
CA MET A 119 -13.55 4.84 8.92
C MET A 119 -12.53 4.37 7.90
N MET A 120 -12.95 4.18 6.66
CA MET A 120 -12.09 3.78 5.55
C MET A 120 -12.26 4.75 4.41
N PHE A 121 -11.17 5.06 3.72
CA PHE A 121 -11.15 6.02 2.64
C PHE A 121 -10.62 5.39 1.36
N GLY A 122 -11.19 5.81 0.24
CA GLY A 122 -10.70 5.52 -1.09
C GLY A 122 -10.62 6.80 -1.90
N GLY A 123 -9.58 6.96 -2.70
CA GLY A 123 -9.40 8.13 -3.55
C GLY A 123 -9.03 7.74 -4.97
N ALA A 124 -9.34 8.62 -5.93
CA ALA A 124 -8.90 8.53 -7.30
C ALA A 124 -8.88 9.93 -7.94
N CYS A 125 -7.94 10.16 -8.86
CA CYS A 125 -7.89 11.39 -9.65
C CYS A 125 -7.29 11.13 -11.03
N THR A 126 -7.49 12.06 -11.96
CA THR A 126 -7.06 11.94 -13.36
C THR A 126 -5.60 12.33 -13.61
N GLN A 127 -4.76 12.46 -12.57
CA GLN A 127 -3.39 12.95 -12.71
C GLN A 127 -2.45 11.93 -13.36
N THR A 128 -2.75 10.64 -13.28
CA THR A 128 -1.97 9.55 -13.88
C THR A 128 -2.87 8.50 -14.52
N PRO A 129 -2.36 7.65 -15.43
CA PRO A 129 -3.13 6.56 -16.02
C PRO A 129 -3.71 5.58 -15.00
N GLU A 130 -3.02 5.38 -13.89
CA GLU A 130 -3.45 4.53 -12.78
C GLU A 130 -4.59 5.15 -11.97
N LEU A 131 -4.99 6.39 -12.28
CA LEU A 131 -5.93 7.23 -11.53
C LEU A 131 -5.47 7.45 -10.07
N MET A 132 -4.19 7.76 -9.92
CA MET A 132 -3.52 8.08 -8.67
C MET A 132 -2.95 9.52 -8.71
N PRO A 133 -2.75 10.16 -7.55
CA PRO A 133 -2.02 11.42 -7.49
C PRO A 133 -0.59 11.27 -7.99
N LEU A 134 -0.12 12.20 -8.82
CA LEU A 134 1.19 12.14 -9.46
C LEU A 134 2.37 11.98 -8.48
N PRO A 135 2.47 12.72 -7.36
CA PRO A 135 3.58 12.56 -6.42
C PRO A 135 3.61 11.17 -5.78
N VAL A 136 2.43 10.56 -5.55
CA VAL A 136 2.31 9.18 -5.05
C VAL A 136 2.77 8.18 -6.09
N ALA A 137 2.29 8.31 -7.32
CA ALA A 137 2.67 7.42 -8.42
C ALA A 137 4.18 7.47 -8.70
N LEU A 138 4.77 8.67 -8.72
CA LEU A 138 6.21 8.86 -8.95
C LEU A 138 7.06 8.29 -7.81
N SER A 139 6.73 8.59 -6.53
CA SER A 139 7.51 8.06 -5.41
C SER A 139 7.47 6.54 -5.35
N ARG A 140 6.32 5.92 -5.64
CA ARG A 140 6.19 4.46 -5.76
C ARG A 140 6.96 3.88 -6.95
N ALA A 141 6.88 4.51 -8.11
CA ALA A 141 7.61 4.06 -9.29
C ALA A 141 9.13 4.09 -9.07
N LEU A 142 9.64 5.12 -8.38
CA LEU A 142 11.04 5.20 -7.96
C LEU A 142 11.40 4.07 -6.99
N SER A 143 10.56 3.81 -6.01
CA SER A 143 10.76 2.75 -5.00
C SER A 143 10.74 1.35 -5.62
N ASN A 144 9.81 1.10 -6.56
CA ASN A 144 9.77 -0.14 -7.33
C ASN A 144 11.03 -0.32 -8.17
N ARG A 145 11.48 0.75 -8.85
CA ARG A 145 12.70 0.70 -9.66
C ARG A 145 13.94 0.46 -8.81
N LEU A 146 14.02 1.04 -7.60
CA LEU A 146 15.09 0.72 -6.64
C LEU A 146 15.10 -0.76 -6.27
N THR A 147 13.93 -1.33 -5.96
CA THR A 147 13.79 -2.76 -5.63
C THR A 147 14.28 -3.65 -6.79
N GLU A 148 13.93 -3.33 -8.05
CA GLU A 148 14.47 -4.03 -9.22
C GLU A 148 16.00 -3.93 -9.31
N CYS A 149 16.56 -2.75 -9.01
CA CYS A 149 18.00 -2.55 -9.02
C CYS A 149 18.70 -3.34 -7.91
N VAL A 150 18.12 -3.43 -6.72
CA VAL A 150 18.64 -4.27 -5.61
C VAL A 150 18.81 -5.72 -6.05
N HIS A 151 17.86 -6.28 -6.81
CA HIS A 151 17.95 -7.65 -7.31
C HIS A 151 18.87 -7.83 -8.53
N SER A 152 19.40 -6.73 -9.09
CA SER A 152 20.26 -6.76 -10.26
C SER A 152 21.76 -6.56 -9.97
N THR A 153 22.12 -6.23 -8.73
CA THR A 153 23.52 -5.98 -8.33
C THR A 153 23.75 -6.29 -6.85
N ASP A 154 24.93 -6.79 -6.52
CA ASP A 154 25.37 -7.01 -5.14
C ASP A 154 25.83 -5.73 -4.42
N LEU A 155 25.80 -4.59 -5.09
CA LEU A 155 26.25 -3.31 -4.52
C LEU A 155 25.12 -2.55 -3.80
N LEU A 156 23.85 -2.81 -4.13
CA LEU A 156 22.71 -2.22 -3.43
C LEU A 156 22.18 -3.18 -2.35
N ARG A 157 21.48 -2.60 -1.37
CA ARG A 157 20.83 -3.29 -0.26
C ARG A 157 19.34 -2.91 -0.22
N PRO A 158 18.49 -3.74 0.40
CA PRO A 158 17.04 -3.62 0.24
C PRO A 158 16.40 -2.34 0.82
N ASP A 159 16.96 -1.75 1.88
CA ASP A 159 16.36 -0.59 2.55
C ASP A 159 16.55 0.70 1.75
N GLY A 160 15.46 1.41 1.53
CA GLY A 160 15.50 2.69 0.83
C GLY A 160 14.21 3.49 0.96
N LYS A 161 14.31 4.77 0.64
CA LYS A 161 13.22 5.74 0.65
C LYS A 161 13.27 6.62 -0.59
N THR A 162 12.10 7.00 -1.05
CA THR A 162 11.94 7.93 -2.17
C THR A 162 10.93 9.00 -1.80
N GLN A 163 11.13 10.22 -2.27
CA GLN A 163 10.23 11.34 -2.05
C GLN A 163 10.19 12.20 -3.32
N VAL A 164 9.00 12.68 -3.68
CA VAL A 164 8.83 13.57 -4.84
C VAL A 164 7.94 14.73 -4.46
N SER A 165 8.41 15.95 -4.75
CA SER A 165 7.65 17.20 -4.65
C SER A 165 7.22 17.63 -6.04
N VAL A 166 5.92 17.68 -6.25
CA VAL A 166 5.28 18.09 -7.52
C VAL A 166 4.76 19.50 -7.39
N GLU A 167 5.00 20.32 -8.42
CA GLU A 167 4.47 21.69 -8.54
C GLU A 167 3.11 21.66 -9.21
N TYR A 168 2.16 22.41 -8.64
CA TYR A 168 0.78 22.53 -9.12
C TYR A 168 0.45 23.96 -9.54
N ASP A 169 -0.35 24.10 -10.59
CA ASP A 169 -0.92 25.39 -10.99
C ASP A 169 -2.05 25.85 -10.06
N GLU A 170 -2.64 26.98 -10.40
CA GLU A 170 -3.77 27.57 -9.66
C GLU A 170 -5.04 26.72 -9.68
N ASN A 171 -5.18 25.83 -10.67
CA ASN A 171 -6.31 24.92 -10.85
C ASN A 171 -6.07 23.53 -10.24
N GLY A 172 -4.94 23.32 -9.54
CA GLY A 172 -4.58 22.05 -8.95
C GLY A 172 -4.07 21.00 -9.94
N LYS A 173 -3.62 21.41 -11.14
CA LYS A 173 -3.01 20.51 -12.13
C LYS A 173 -1.50 20.45 -11.91
N PRO A 174 -0.89 19.25 -11.96
CA PRO A 174 0.55 19.12 -11.89
C PRO A 174 1.22 19.74 -13.13
N VAL A 175 2.23 20.57 -12.91
CA VAL A 175 2.93 21.31 -13.96
C VAL A 175 4.44 21.05 -14.01
N GLY A 176 5.03 20.46 -12.96
CA GLY A 176 6.45 20.17 -12.92
C GLY A 176 6.86 19.37 -11.69
N ILE A 177 8.13 18.97 -11.66
CA ILE A 177 8.73 18.28 -10.52
C ILE A 177 9.79 19.21 -9.93
N ASP A 178 9.58 19.63 -8.68
CA ASP A 178 10.50 20.52 -7.99
C ASP A 178 11.66 19.73 -7.37
N THR A 179 11.37 18.67 -6.62
CA THR A 179 12.40 17.94 -5.88
C THR A 179 12.18 16.43 -5.96
N VAL A 180 13.29 15.70 -6.13
CA VAL A 180 13.36 14.24 -5.99
C VAL A 180 14.43 13.91 -4.94
N VAL A 181 14.02 13.11 -3.94
CA VAL A 181 14.94 12.58 -2.92
C VAL A 181 14.94 11.05 -3.01
N VAL A 182 16.13 10.47 -3.04
CA VAL A 182 16.35 9.02 -2.99
C VAL A 182 17.40 8.72 -1.93
N SER A 183 17.05 7.85 -0.99
CA SER A 183 18.00 7.25 -0.06
C SER A 183 17.96 5.74 -0.25
N ILE A 184 19.12 5.12 -0.43
CA ILE A 184 19.23 3.67 -0.67
C ILE A 184 20.43 3.11 0.08
N MET A 185 20.20 2.03 0.84
CA MET A 185 21.25 1.27 1.51
C MET A 185 22.15 0.59 0.47
N HIS A 186 23.46 0.58 0.73
CA HIS A 186 24.43 0.03 -0.20
C HIS A 186 25.60 -0.66 0.51
N SER A 187 26.32 -1.49 -0.22
CA SER A 187 27.60 -2.07 0.21
C SER A 187 28.64 -0.96 0.46
N ALA A 188 29.50 -1.16 1.43
CA ALA A 188 30.63 -0.27 1.70
C ALA A 188 31.59 -0.13 0.50
N GLU A 189 31.57 -1.08 -0.43
CA GLU A 189 32.37 -1.08 -1.65
C GLU A 189 31.84 -0.16 -2.75
N PHE A 190 30.57 0.31 -2.63
CA PHE A 190 29.97 1.17 -3.63
C PHE A 190 30.33 2.64 -3.34
N GLU A 191 31.25 3.19 -4.12
CA GLU A 191 31.66 4.58 -4.02
C GLU A 191 30.48 5.54 -4.19
N ILE A 192 30.37 6.52 -3.29
CA ILE A 192 29.17 7.38 -3.19
C ILE A 192 28.85 8.15 -4.48
N GLU A 193 29.86 8.66 -5.20
CA GLU A 193 29.64 9.40 -6.44
C GLU A 193 29.22 8.47 -7.60
N GLU A 194 29.70 7.24 -7.60
CA GLU A 194 29.28 6.23 -8.55
C GLU A 194 27.82 5.78 -8.29
N LEU A 195 27.48 5.57 -7.01
CA LEU A 195 26.09 5.31 -6.58
C LEU A 195 25.16 6.44 -7.00
N ARG A 196 25.53 7.69 -6.77
CA ARG A 196 24.73 8.86 -7.17
C ARG A 196 24.48 8.89 -8.66
N ARG A 197 25.49 8.64 -9.48
CA ARG A 197 25.35 8.55 -10.94
C ARG A 197 24.44 7.38 -11.33
N TYR A 198 24.67 6.20 -10.76
CA TYR A 198 23.87 5.01 -11.02
C TYR A 198 22.38 5.23 -10.72
N ILE A 199 22.05 5.81 -9.57
CA ILE A 199 20.66 6.09 -9.18
C ILE A 199 20.07 7.19 -10.08
N ARG A 200 20.81 8.23 -10.40
CA ARG A 200 20.35 9.32 -11.28
C ARG A 200 19.97 8.79 -12.67
N GLU A 201 20.86 8.02 -13.29
CA GLU A 201 20.71 7.54 -14.67
C GLU A 201 19.86 6.26 -14.77
N GLY A 202 19.98 5.33 -13.82
CA GLY A 202 19.34 4.01 -13.85
C GLY A 202 17.99 3.95 -13.15
N VAL A 203 17.68 4.91 -12.28
CA VAL A 203 16.44 4.92 -11.51
C VAL A 203 15.62 6.18 -11.79
N ILE A 204 16.16 7.37 -11.52
CA ILE A 204 15.36 8.60 -11.58
C ILE A 204 14.99 8.94 -13.02
N ALA A 205 15.96 9.03 -13.93
CA ALA A 205 15.71 9.45 -15.31
C ALA A 205 14.68 8.54 -16.04
N PRO A 206 14.78 7.20 -16.01
CA PRO A 206 13.79 6.35 -16.69
C PRO A 206 12.40 6.42 -16.08
N VAL A 207 12.29 6.57 -14.76
CA VAL A 207 10.99 6.71 -14.08
C VAL A 207 10.34 8.03 -14.48
N LEU A 208 11.04 9.16 -14.40
CA LEU A 208 10.49 10.46 -14.80
C LEU A 208 10.05 10.46 -16.27
N LYS A 209 10.87 9.90 -17.16
CA LYS A 209 10.55 9.78 -18.59
C LYS A 209 9.26 9.00 -18.85
N LYS A 210 8.99 7.93 -18.09
CA LYS A 210 7.75 7.15 -18.20
C LYS A 210 6.51 8.01 -17.92
N TYR A 211 6.61 9.01 -17.05
CA TYR A 211 5.53 9.95 -16.71
C TYR A 211 5.59 11.26 -17.50
N GLY A 212 6.44 11.35 -18.52
CA GLY A 212 6.51 12.49 -19.44
C GLY A 212 7.37 13.66 -18.98
N PHE A 213 8.23 13.46 -17.96
CA PHE A 213 9.14 14.48 -17.44
C PHE A 213 10.59 14.20 -17.83
N ASP A 214 11.37 15.26 -18.04
CA ASP A 214 12.82 15.15 -18.20
C ASP A 214 13.52 15.41 -16.87
N ILE A 215 14.55 14.62 -16.56
CA ILE A 215 15.37 14.80 -15.37
C ILE A 215 16.10 16.15 -15.35
N ALA A 216 16.33 16.74 -16.53
CA ALA A 216 16.96 18.06 -16.65
C ALA A 216 16.06 19.20 -16.16
N ASP A 217 14.74 19.00 -16.12
CA ASP A 217 13.75 19.99 -15.67
C ASP A 217 13.50 19.93 -14.16
N VAL A 218 14.08 18.94 -13.45
CA VAL A 218 13.94 18.81 -11.98
C VAL A 218 14.88 19.80 -11.28
N ALA A 219 14.34 20.69 -10.46
CA ALA A 219 15.11 21.74 -9.82
C ALA A 219 16.11 21.19 -8.79
N ASN A 220 15.71 20.17 -8.02
CA ASN A 220 16.55 19.61 -6.95
C ASN A 220 16.54 18.08 -6.97
N ILE A 221 17.71 17.46 -6.96
CA ILE A 221 17.86 16.01 -6.85
C ILE A 221 18.84 15.70 -5.72
N HIS A 222 18.35 14.97 -4.71
CA HIS A 222 19.14 14.54 -3.56
C HIS A 222 19.24 13.01 -3.54
N ILE A 223 20.45 12.49 -3.66
CA ILE A 223 20.73 11.04 -3.61
C ILE A 223 21.71 10.78 -2.48
N ASN A 224 21.28 10.01 -1.47
CA ASN A 224 22.03 9.78 -0.23
C ASN A 224 22.69 11.09 0.26
N PRO A 225 21.89 12.12 0.60
CA PRO A 225 22.44 13.46 0.88
C PRO A 225 23.35 13.51 2.11
N THR A 226 23.21 12.56 3.04
CA THR A 226 24.06 12.42 4.22
C THR A 226 25.35 11.65 3.95
N GLY A 227 25.57 11.16 2.71
CA GLY A 227 26.69 10.32 2.34
C GLY A 227 26.39 8.83 2.41
N ASN A 228 27.29 8.02 2.94
CA ASN A 228 27.17 6.58 2.99
C ASN A 228 25.96 6.12 3.82
N PHE A 229 25.22 5.13 3.29
CA PHE A 229 24.13 4.46 3.97
C PHE A 229 24.38 2.94 3.92
N VAL A 230 25.30 2.48 4.77
CA VAL A 230 25.76 1.07 4.80
C VAL A 230 25.00 0.26 5.85
N ILE A 231 24.67 0.87 7.00
CA ILE A 231 23.86 0.23 8.04
C ILE A 231 22.42 0.71 7.89
N GLY A 232 21.52 -0.22 7.61
CA GLY A 232 20.09 0.04 7.40
C GLY A 232 19.26 -1.23 7.61
N GLY A 233 18.01 -1.19 7.12
CA GLY A 233 17.07 -2.26 7.35
C GLY A 233 16.80 -2.51 8.84
N PRO A 234 16.36 -3.71 9.23
CA PRO A 234 16.10 -4.05 10.64
C PRO A 234 17.31 -3.93 11.55
N ASN A 235 18.52 -3.92 10.99
CA ASN A 235 19.75 -3.65 11.77
C ASN A 235 19.92 -2.17 12.13
N GLY A 236 19.39 -1.27 11.32
CA GLY A 236 19.46 0.17 11.55
C GLY A 236 18.28 0.74 12.33
N ASP A 237 17.09 0.17 12.14
CA ASP A 237 15.85 0.63 12.77
C ASP A 237 14.86 -0.52 12.95
N THR A 238 14.05 -0.47 14.01
CA THR A 238 13.03 -1.47 14.29
C THR A 238 11.81 -1.27 13.41
N GLY A 239 11.32 -2.35 12.78
CA GLY A 239 10.10 -2.36 11.98
C GLY A 239 8.94 -3.07 12.66
N LEU A 240 7.73 -2.59 12.41
CA LEU A 240 6.47 -3.21 12.87
C LEU A 240 5.44 -3.19 11.75
N THR A 241 4.60 -4.23 11.73
CA THR A 241 3.42 -4.29 10.85
C THR A 241 2.51 -3.08 11.08
N GLY A 242 2.05 -2.47 9.99
CA GLY A 242 1.06 -1.39 10.03
C GLY A 242 1.60 -0.01 10.40
N ARG A 243 2.91 0.22 10.29
CA ARG A 243 3.54 1.54 10.54
C ARG A 243 3.83 2.35 9.28
N LYS A 244 3.41 1.87 8.09
CA LYS A 244 3.57 2.58 6.80
C LYS A 244 2.23 2.79 6.09
N ILE A 245 1.16 2.99 6.85
CA ILE A 245 -0.23 3.06 6.35
C ILE A 245 -0.46 4.19 5.34
N ILE A 246 0.29 5.27 5.42
CA ILE A 246 0.21 6.38 4.45
C ILE A 246 0.91 6.01 3.14
N VAL A 247 2.06 5.32 3.20
CA VAL A 247 2.74 4.73 2.03
C VAL A 247 1.85 3.67 1.38
N ASP A 248 1.16 2.87 2.17
CA ASP A 248 0.23 1.83 1.69
C ASP A 248 -0.93 2.41 0.88
N THR A 249 -1.33 3.64 1.13
CA THR A 249 -2.53 4.25 0.57
C THR A 249 -2.23 5.38 -0.42
N TYR A 250 -2.29 6.64 0.00
CA TYR A 250 -2.26 7.78 -0.93
C TYR A 250 -1.15 8.79 -0.64
N GLY A 251 -0.14 8.43 0.16
CA GLY A 251 1.00 9.30 0.43
C GLY A 251 0.64 10.67 1.02
N GLY A 252 -0.49 10.75 1.73
CA GLY A 252 -1.01 11.98 2.32
C GLY A 252 -1.93 12.81 1.42
N TYR A 253 -2.13 12.41 0.16
CA TYR A 253 -2.97 13.18 -0.77
C TYR A 253 -4.47 13.04 -0.44
N PHE A 254 -4.95 11.82 -0.20
CA PHE A 254 -6.29 11.56 0.32
C PHE A 254 -6.22 11.15 1.78
N SER A 255 -7.36 11.25 2.49
CA SER A 255 -7.49 10.88 3.89
C SER A 255 -7.21 9.40 4.14
N HIS A 256 -6.91 9.08 5.40
CA HIS A 256 -6.74 7.72 5.90
C HIS A 256 -7.52 7.54 7.19
N GLY A 257 -8.15 6.36 7.37
CA GLY A 257 -8.96 6.07 8.56
C GLY A 257 -8.16 5.60 9.78
N GLY A 258 -6.87 5.30 9.62
CA GLY A 258 -5.97 4.86 10.68
C GLY A 258 -5.78 3.35 10.77
N GLY A 259 -6.61 2.53 10.10
CA GLY A 259 -6.51 1.06 10.13
C GLY A 259 -5.39 0.54 9.22
N ALA A 260 -4.50 -0.30 9.76
CA ALA A 260 -3.50 -1.02 8.98
C ALA A 260 -4.11 -2.15 8.17
N PHE A 261 -3.49 -2.50 7.03
CA PHE A 261 -3.96 -3.57 6.13
C PHE A 261 -3.20 -4.88 6.32
N SER A 262 -1.87 -4.84 6.30
CA SER A 262 -1.02 -6.03 6.31
C SER A 262 -1.29 -6.92 7.52
N GLY A 263 -1.26 -8.24 7.30
CA GLY A 263 -1.52 -9.25 8.33
C GLY A 263 -2.99 -9.48 8.65
N LYS A 264 -3.93 -8.72 8.07
CA LYS A 264 -5.37 -8.83 8.31
C LYS A 264 -6.06 -9.57 7.16
N ASP A 265 -6.84 -10.62 7.47
CA ASP A 265 -7.71 -11.29 6.50
C ASP A 265 -8.88 -10.36 6.07
N PRO A 266 -9.58 -10.66 4.94
CA PRO A 266 -10.56 -9.74 4.35
C PRO A 266 -11.84 -9.52 5.17
N THR A 267 -12.04 -10.24 6.27
CA THR A 267 -13.17 -9.97 7.17
C THR A 267 -12.97 -8.71 8.02
N LYS A 268 -11.73 -8.23 8.12
CA LYS A 268 -11.38 -6.97 8.75
C LYS A 268 -11.67 -5.82 7.79
N VAL A 269 -12.67 -5.00 8.14
CA VAL A 269 -13.14 -3.87 7.30
C VAL A 269 -12.07 -2.80 7.09
N ASP A 270 -11.11 -2.66 8.01
CA ASP A 270 -9.95 -1.78 7.81
C ASP A 270 -9.30 -2.01 6.44
N ARG A 271 -9.15 -3.27 6.04
CA ARG A 271 -8.57 -3.67 4.77
C ARG A 271 -9.61 -3.73 3.66
N SER A 272 -10.63 -4.56 3.81
CA SER A 272 -11.59 -4.85 2.73
C SER A 272 -12.41 -3.62 2.34
N ALA A 273 -12.87 -2.82 3.29
CA ALA A 273 -13.65 -1.63 2.98
C ALA A 273 -12.79 -0.47 2.43
N ALA A 274 -11.51 -0.37 2.78
CA ALA A 274 -10.60 0.56 2.12
C ALA A 274 -10.37 0.18 0.64
N TYR A 275 -10.28 -1.12 0.33
CA TYR A 275 -10.21 -1.60 -1.04
C TYR A 275 -11.51 -1.32 -1.81
N MET A 276 -12.67 -1.53 -1.19
CA MET A 276 -13.96 -1.19 -1.78
C MET A 276 -14.11 0.32 -2.00
N ALA A 277 -13.66 1.15 -1.06
CA ALA A 277 -13.69 2.60 -1.21
C ALA A 277 -12.81 3.06 -2.39
N ARG A 278 -11.61 2.45 -2.58
CA ARG A 278 -10.77 2.67 -3.77
C ARG A 278 -11.48 2.25 -5.04
N TYR A 279 -12.07 1.06 -5.08
CA TYR A 279 -12.83 0.57 -6.22
C TYR A 279 -13.94 1.55 -6.62
N MET A 280 -14.72 2.03 -5.66
CA MET A 280 -15.80 2.99 -5.90
C MET A 280 -15.27 4.33 -6.42
N ALA A 281 -14.26 4.91 -5.77
CA ALA A 281 -13.65 6.17 -6.19
C ALA A 281 -13.08 6.08 -7.61
N LYS A 282 -12.35 4.99 -7.91
CA LYS A 282 -11.76 4.75 -9.23
C LYS A 282 -12.83 4.64 -10.33
N ASN A 283 -13.93 3.95 -10.07
CA ASN A 283 -15.01 3.81 -11.02
C ASN A 283 -15.77 5.12 -11.27
N LEU A 284 -15.95 5.98 -10.26
CA LEU A 284 -16.53 7.32 -10.45
C LEU A 284 -15.67 8.19 -11.38
N VAL A 285 -14.34 8.20 -11.17
CA VAL A 285 -13.40 8.94 -12.01
C VAL A 285 -13.31 8.32 -13.41
N ALA A 286 -13.22 7.00 -13.52
CA ALA A 286 -13.18 6.29 -14.81
C ALA A 286 -14.48 6.48 -15.62
N ALA A 287 -15.63 6.62 -14.96
CA ALA A 287 -16.89 6.98 -15.61
C ALA A 287 -16.92 8.44 -16.12
N GLY A 288 -15.92 9.24 -15.76
CA GLY A 288 -15.86 10.66 -16.09
C GLY A 288 -16.85 11.53 -15.33
N LEU A 289 -17.32 11.07 -14.15
CA LEU A 289 -18.26 11.81 -13.30
C LEU A 289 -17.58 12.90 -12.50
N ALA A 290 -16.29 12.79 -12.24
CA ALA A 290 -15.44 13.80 -11.62
C ALA A 290 -13.98 13.61 -12.05
N GLU A 291 -13.14 14.65 -11.90
CA GLU A 291 -11.68 14.54 -12.11
C GLU A 291 -10.95 14.05 -10.85
N GLU A 292 -11.53 14.30 -9.68
CA GLU A 292 -10.99 13.90 -8.37
C GLU A 292 -12.13 13.49 -7.44
N VAL A 293 -11.96 12.35 -6.74
CA VAL A 293 -12.97 11.81 -5.83
C VAL A 293 -12.31 11.20 -4.61
N GLN A 294 -12.88 11.47 -3.44
CA GLN A 294 -12.67 10.73 -2.22
C GLN A 294 -13.99 10.09 -1.77
N VAL A 295 -13.95 8.80 -1.44
CA VAL A 295 -15.06 8.05 -0.85
C VAL A 295 -14.72 7.68 0.58
N GLN A 296 -15.64 7.96 1.52
CA GLN A 296 -15.54 7.50 2.90
C GLN A 296 -16.63 6.47 3.19
N LEU A 297 -16.22 5.37 3.81
CA LEU A 297 -17.08 4.38 4.46
C LEU A 297 -16.85 4.42 5.97
N ALA A 298 -17.91 4.22 6.75
CA ALA A 298 -17.77 4.00 8.19
C ALA A 298 -18.65 2.83 8.65
N TYR A 299 -18.13 2.06 9.59
CA TYR A 299 -18.81 0.89 10.16
C TYR A 299 -18.91 0.98 11.68
N ALA A 300 -19.94 0.31 12.21
CA ALA A 300 -20.06 0.00 13.63
C ALA A 300 -19.88 -1.53 13.82
N ILE A 301 -19.21 -1.91 14.89
CA ILE A 301 -19.00 -3.33 15.22
C ILE A 301 -20.32 -4.10 15.24
N GLY A 302 -20.35 -5.28 14.63
CA GLY A 302 -21.53 -6.13 14.58
C GLY A 302 -22.62 -5.69 13.59
N VAL A 303 -22.46 -4.54 12.91
CA VAL A 303 -23.43 -4.04 11.92
C VAL A 303 -22.90 -4.30 10.49
N ALA A 304 -23.69 -4.96 9.65
CA ALA A 304 -23.25 -5.34 8.32
C ALA A 304 -23.25 -4.16 7.33
N GLN A 305 -24.26 -3.28 7.40
CA GLN A 305 -24.32 -2.11 6.53
C GLN A 305 -23.44 -0.98 7.07
N PRO A 306 -22.74 -0.23 6.21
CA PRO A 306 -22.01 0.94 6.67
C PRO A 306 -22.96 1.96 7.30
N VAL A 307 -22.58 2.53 8.43
CA VAL A 307 -23.34 3.59 9.12
C VAL A 307 -23.28 4.90 8.35
N SER A 308 -22.25 5.09 7.52
CA SER A 308 -22.19 6.22 6.59
C SER A 308 -21.44 5.86 5.31
N LEU A 309 -21.84 6.51 4.22
CA LEU A 309 -21.15 6.61 2.94
C LEU A 309 -21.17 8.08 2.52
N ARG A 310 -20.00 8.64 2.24
CA ARG A 310 -19.82 9.99 1.71
C ARG A 310 -18.93 9.99 0.49
N VAL A 311 -19.32 10.73 -0.53
CA VAL A 311 -18.48 11.09 -1.67
C VAL A 311 -18.10 12.56 -1.55
N GLU A 312 -16.89 12.91 -1.90
CA GLU A 312 -16.37 14.27 -2.02
C GLU A 312 -15.63 14.40 -3.35
N SER A 313 -16.11 15.27 -4.25
CA SER A 313 -15.50 15.48 -5.58
C SER A 313 -14.65 16.73 -5.69
N TYR A 314 -14.44 17.43 -4.59
CA TYR A 314 -13.62 18.66 -4.52
C TYR A 314 -14.01 19.71 -5.55
N GLY A 315 -15.30 19.77 -5.92
CA GLY A 315 -15.82 20.69 -6.92
C GLY A 315 -15.56 20.28 -8.37
N THR A 316 -14.98 19.12 -8.63
CA THR A 316 -14.71 18.61 -10.00
C THR A 316 -15.86 17.77 -10.57
N GLY A 317 -16.92 17.55 -9.77
CA GLY A 317 -18.06 16.70 -10.14
C GLY A 317 -18.91 17.28 -11.28
N LYS A 318 -19.25 16.45 -12.25
CA LYS A 318 -20.25 16.76 -13.30
C LYS A 318 -21.69 16.58 -12.81
N ILE A 319 -21.87 15.84 -11.74
CA ILE A 319 -23.13 15.68 -10.98
C ILE A 319 -22.80 15.94 -9.50
N SER A 320 -23.81 16.14 -8.67
CA SER A 320 -23.56 16.41 -7.25
C SER A 320 -23.00 15.21 -6.50
N ASP A 321 -22.29 15.45 -5.41
CA ASP A 321 -21.73 14.43 -4.53
C ASP A 321 -22.82 13.51 -3.93
N GLU A 322 -24.00 14.10 -3.64
CA GLU A 322 -25.16 13.34 -3.17
C GLU A 322 -25.65 12.38 -4.25
N LYS A 323 -25.66 12.80 -5.52
CA LYS A 323 -26.05 11.94 -6.62
C LYS A 323 -25.06 10.80 -6.84
N MET A 324 -23.75 11.08 -6.76
CA MET A 324 -22.72 10.04 -6.81
C MET A 324 -22.87 9.05 -5.65
N THR A 325 -23.14 9.56 -4.43
CA THR A 325 -23.41 8.72 -3.24
C THR A 325 -24.63 7.81 -3.46
N GLU A 326 -25.71 8.35 -4.02
CA GLU A 326 -26.91 7.57 -4.35
C GLU A 326 -26.64 6.45 -5.38
N LEU A 327 -25.85 6.76 -6.42
CA LEU A 327 -25.46 5.78 -7.44
C LEU A 327 -24.66 4.63 -6.82
N LEU A 328 -23.68 4.93 -5.96
CA LEU A 328 -22.89 3.91 -5.27
C LEU A 328 -23.76 3.03 -4.35
N ARG A 329 -24.73 3.62 -3.62
CA ARG A 329 -25.68 2.84 -2.80
C ARG A 329 -26.54 1.88 -3.61
N LYS A 330 -26.87 2.22 -4.85
CA LYS A 330 -27.66 1.38 -5.75
C LYS A 330 -26.86 0.26 -6.41
N THR A 331 -25.57 0.48 -6.63
CA THR A 331 -24.74 -0.40 -7.46
C THR A 331 -23.74 -1.26 -6.68
N CYS A 332 -23.44 -0.92 -5.42
CA CYS A 332 -22.42 -1.58 -4.61
C CYS A 332 -23.02 -2.21 -3.35
N ASP A 333 -22.77 -3.49 -3.13
CA ASP A 333 -22.99 -4.14 -1.84
C ASP A 333 -21.76 -3.89 -0.94
N MET A 334 -21.92 -2.98 0.02
CA MET A 334 -20.86 -2.55 0.94
C MET A 334 -20.89 -3.32 2.26
N THR A 335 -21.65 -4.42 2.36
CA THR A 335 -21.49 -5.32 3.52
C THR A 335 -20.14 -6.04 3.45
N PRO A 336 -19.53 -6.44 4.59
CA PRO A 336 -18.27 -7.18 4.58
C PRO A 336 -18.30 -8.40 3.64
N ALA A 337 -19.38 -9.18 3.67
CA ALA A 337 -19.57 -10.33 2.79
C ALA A 337 -19.72 -9.92 1.32
N GLY A 338 -20.43 -8.82 1.03
CA GLY A 338 -20.58 -8.26 -0.31
C GLY A 338 -19.26 -7.81 -0.91
N ILE A 339 -18.43 -7.11 -0.12
CA ILE A 339 -17.09 -6.67 -0.52
C ILE A 339 -16.18 -7.86 -0.82
N ILE A 340 -16.12 -8.84 0.10
CA ILE A 340 -15.30 -10.05 -0.07
C ILE A 340 -15.67 -10.78 -1.36
N ARG A 341 -16.97 -10.94 -1.64
CA ARG A 341 -17.47 -11.58 -2.85
C ARG A 341 -17.16 -10.76 -4.11
N LYS A 342 -17.42 -9.43 -4.08
CA LYS A 342 -17.22 -8.57 -5.25
C LYS A 342 -15.76 -8.49 -5.67
N LEU A 343 -14.85 -8.40 -4.71
CA LEU A 343 -13.43 -8.25 -4.96
C LEU A 343 -12.66 -9.59 -4.88
N ASP A 344 -13.37 -10.71 -4.66
CA ASP A 344 -12.79 -12.07 -4.57
C ASP A 344 -11.58 -12.15 -3.63
N LEU A 345 -11.77 -11.66 -2.38
CA LEU A 345 -10.70 -11.42 -1.41
C LEU A 345 -10.26 -12.65 -0.61
N ARG A 346 -10.84 -13.84 -0.82
CA ARG A 346 -10.41 -15.06 -0.10
C ARG A 346 -9.26 -15.79 -0.78
N ARG A 347 -8.69 -15.22 -1.83
CA ARG A 347 -7.51 -15.74 -2.53
C ARG A 347 -6.22 -15.29 -1.84
N PRO A 348 -5.10 -16.03 -2.00
CA PRO A 348 -3.78 -15.61 -1.52
C PRO A 348 -3.18 -14.54 -2.47
N ILE A 349 -3.60 -13.29 -2.30
CA ILE A 349 -3.25 -12.13 -3.16
C ILE A 349 -2.58 -10.98 -2.38
N TYR A 350 -2.24 -11.20 -1.12
CA TYR A 350 -1.86 -10.15 -0.19
C TYR A 350 -0.36 -9.89 -0.10
N ALA A 351 0.49 -10.90 -0.14
CA ALA A 351 1.95 -10.72 -0.06
C ALA A 351 2.50 -9.68 -1.06
N PRO A 352 2.06 -9.64 -2.34
CA PRO A 352 2.52 -8.61 -3.27
C PRO A 352 2.03 -7.20 -2.94
N THR A 353 1.02 -7.04 -2.07
CA THR A 353 0.49 -5.72 -1.70
C THR A 353 1.33 -5.02 -0.64
N ALA A 354 2.08 -5.77 0.15
CA ALA A 354 2.93 -5.24 1.21
C ALA A 354 4.07 -4.34 0.69
N ALA A 355 4.46 -4.47 -0.59
CA ALA A 355 5.49 -3.65 -1.22
C ALA A 355 4.90 -2.45 -1.97
N CYS A 356 5.44 -1.25 -1.76
CA CYS A 356 5.19 -0.04 -2.55
C CYS A 356 3.71 0.35 -2.73
N GLY A 357 2.86 0.04 -1.74
CA GLY A 357 1.47 0.50 -1.67
C GLY A 357 0.43 -0.45 -2.27
N HIS A 358 -0.80 -0.30 -1.80
CA HIS A 358 -1.92 -1.19 -2.09
C HIS A 358 -2.76 -0.75 -3.30
N PHE A 359 -2.62 0.50 -3.77
CA PHE A 359 -3.45 1.08 -4.84
C PHE A 359 -2.62 1.48 -6.06
N GLY A 360 -3.27 1.58 -7.24
CA GLY A 360 -2.63 1.97 -8.49
C GLY A 360 -1.88 0.83 -9.21
N VAL A 361 -2.15 -0.43 -8.88
CA VAL A 361 -1.59 -1.63 -9.54
C VAL A 361 -2.71 -2.37 -10.25
N GLU A 362 -2.65 -2.40 -11.58
CA GLU A 362 -3.77 -2.79 -12.47
C GLU A 362 -4.34 -4.19 -12.21
N ASP A 363 -3.50 -5.15 -11.87
CA ASP A 363 -3.91 -6.56 -11.69
C ASP A 363 -4.72 -6.82 -10.41
N ARG A 364 -4.89 -5.82 -9.55
CA ARG A 364 -5.62 -6.00 -8.29
C ARG A 364 -7.12 -5.88 -8.48
N PRO A 365 -7.94 -6.70 -7.78
CA PRO A 365 -9.41 -6.69 -7.95
C PRO A 365 -10.06 -5.32 -7.72
N TRP A 366 -9.56 -4.55 -6.78
CA TRP A 366 -10.06 -3.21 -6.45
C TRP A 366 -9.61 -2.10 -7.42
N GLU A 367 -8.78 -2.43 -8.39
CA GLU A 367 -8.36 -1.50 -9.44
C GLU A 367 -9.17 -1.67 -10.74
N GLN A 368 -10.13 -2.60 -10.79
CA GLN A 368 -10.99 -2.79 -11.94
C GLN A 368 -11.98 -1.64 -12.11
N THR A 369 -12.30 -1.30 -13.36
CA THR A 369 -13.21 -0.20 -13.73
C THR A 369 -14.49 -0.71 -14.40
N ASP A 370 -14.88 -1.94 -14.09
CA ASP A 370 -16.04 -2.65 -14.67
C ASP A 370 -17.40 -2.01 -14.33
N LEU A 371 -17.45 -1.18 -13.29
CA LEU A 371 -18.65 -0.45 -12.89
C LEU A 371 -18.80 0.89 -13.63
N ALA A 372 -17.76 1.41 -14.27
CA ALA A 372 -17.73 2.77 -14.83
C ALA A 372 -18.82 3.00 -15.89
N ALA A 373 -19.04 2.04 -16.79
CA ALA A 373 -20.08 2.15 -17.83
C ALA A 373 -21.48 2.25 -17.23
N THR A 374 -21.78 1.41 -16.23
CA THR A 374 -23.07 1.44 -15.52
C THR A 374 -23.28 2.76 -14.77
N LEU A 375 -22.25 3.27 -14.10
CA LEU A 375 -22.34 4.56 -13.40
C LEU A 375 -22.61 5.70 -14.37
N LYS A 376 -21.95 5.71 -15.52
CA LYS A 376 -22.14 6.72 -16.56
C LYS A 376 -23.58 6.70 -17.11
N GLU A 377 -24.11 5.53 -17.43
CA GLU A 377 -25.48 5.35 -17.90
C GLU A 377 -26.50 5.84 -16.86
N LEU A 378 -26.37 5.40 -15.60
CA LEU A 378 -27.28 5.80 -14.51
C LEU A 378 -27.16 7.30 -14.16
N ALA A 379 -26.04 7.92 -14.43
CA ALA A 379 -25.85 9.36 -14.27
C ALA A 379 -26.52 10.17 -15.41
N GLY A 380 -26.78 9.55 -16.56
CA GLY A 380 -27.40 10.20 -17.72
C GLY A 380 -26.42 11.08 -18.50
N ILE A 381 -25.13 10.76 -18.52
CA ILE A 381 -24.06 11.54 -19.25
C ILE A 381 -23.21 10.67 -20.16
#